data_23cfc26497f972cd39c5bd6ed344fd61
#
_entry.id   23cfc26497f972cd39c5bd6ed344fd61
#
_cell.length_a   1.000
_cell.length_b   1.000
_cell.length_c   1.000
_cell.angle_alpha   90.00
_cell.angle_beta   90.00
_cell.angle_gamma   90.00
#
_symmetry.space_group_name_H-M   'P 1'
#
loop_
_entity.id
_entity.type
_entity.pdbx_description
1 polymer ?
#
loop_
_entity_poly.entity_id
_entity_poly.type
_entity_poly.pdbx_seq_one_letter_code
_entity_poly.pdbx_strand_id
1 'polypeptide(L)'
;IRWITEPHLGLQLEANFIQQGWTERYDQAPEYHYSRTINYIEIPFLTHIYFGSNRFRGFFNLGPRLGFALSETTDSNLNGTNPSPNRPDTQHELPIQKKFDWGLCGGPGIELRTAIGCFLLEGRFNLSLSNIYNSHKGDTFSKSANQVITAKLTYLIPLK
;
A
#
# COMPACT_ATOMS: atom_id res chain seq x y z
N ILE A 1 -3.07 0.04 17.17
CA ILE A 1 -3.68 -0.49 18.42
C ILE A 1 -4.26 -1.85 18.11
N ARG A 2 -4.08 -2.82 19.00
CA ARG A 2 -4.64 -4.17 18.88
C ARG A 2 -5.45 -4.49 20.12
N TRP A 3 -6.63 -5.03 19.91
CA TRP A 3 -7.52 -5.56 20.96
C TRP A 3 -7.71 -7.05 20.71
N ILE A 4 -7.44 -7.87 21.71
CA ILE A 4 -7.75 -9.30 21.69
C ILE A 4 -9.15 -9.45 22.26
N THR A 5 -10.08 -9.89 21.42
CA THR A 5 -11.50 -10.03 21.77
C THR A 5 -11.83 -11.41 22.29
N GLU A 6 -11.19 -12.44 21.70
CA GLU A 6 -11.41 -13.84 22.06
C GLU A 6 -10.11 -14.65 21.91
N PRO A 7 -10.05 -15.88 22.42
CA PRO A 7 -8.94 -16.78 22.15
C PRO A 7 -8.77 -16.93 20.62
N HIS A 8 -7.58 -16.67 20.12
CA HIS A 8 -7.19 -16.73 18.71
C HIS A 8 -7.74 -15.62 17.80
N LEU A 9 -8.51 -14.66 18.32
CA LEU A 9 -9.10 -13.59 17.53
C LEU A 9 -8.87 -12.22 18.16
N GLY A 10 -8.57 -11.22 17.34
CA GLY A 10 -8.44 -9.82 17.73
C GLY A 10 -8.82 -8.88 16.61
N LEU A 11 -8.94 -7.62 16.96
CA LEU A 11 -9.09 -6.50 16.05
C LEU A 11 -7.86 -5.62 16.11
N GLN A 12 -7.40 -5.14 14.96
CA GLN A 12 -6.23 -4.27 14.87
C GLN A 12 -6.53 -3.06 14.01
N LEU A 13 -6.26 -1.88 14.55
CA LEU A 13 -6.31 -0.59 13.86
C LEU A 13 -4.90 -0.04 13.76
N GLU A 14 -4.52 0.40 12.60
CA GLU A 14 -3.21 0.99 12.34
C GLU A 14 -3.34 2.37 11.69
N ALA A 15 -2.29 3.15 11.76
CA ALA A 15 -2.08 4.33 10.94
C ALA A 15 -0.67 4.23 10.36
N ASN A 16 -0.57 4.15 9.04
CA ASN A 16 0.68 3.96 8.34
C ASN A 16 0.93 5.14 7.41
N PHE A 17 2.16 5.66 7.43
CA PHE A 17 2.64 6.56 6.39
C PHE A 17 3.33 5.72 5.33
N ILE A 18 2.91 5.83 4.08
CA ILE A 18 3.40 5.01 2.97
C ILE A 18 3.81 5.90 1.82
N GLN A 19 4.93 5.56 1.20
CA GLN A 19 5.34 6.11 -0.08
C GLN A 19 5.14 5.05 -1.16
N GLN A 20 4.39 5.40 -2.18
CA GLN A 20 4.18 4.58 -3.37
C GLN A 20 4.53 5.38 -4.60
N GLY A 21 5.07 4.71 -5.60
CA GLY A 21 5.44 5.39 -6.82
C GLY A 21 5.81 4.42 -7.92
N TRP A 22 6.06 4.99 -9.09
CA TRP A 22 6.57 4.25 -10.23
C TRP A 22 7.60 5.08 -10.98
N THR A 23 8.42 4.39 -11.74
CA THR A 23 9.40 4.99 -12.62
C THR A 23 9.19 4.44 -14.02
N GLU A 24 9.02 5.32 -14.99
CA GLU A 24 8.99 4.98 -16.40
C GLU A 24 10.40 5.18 -16.99
N ARG A 25 10.85 4.18 -17.69
CA ARG A 25 12.11 4.22 -18.48
C ARG A 25 11.78 3.97 -19.94
N TYR A 26 12.41 4.70 -20.81
CA TYR A 26 12.15 4.66 -22.24
C TYR A 26 13.30 3.93 -22.95
N ASP A 27 13.04 2.71 -23.43
CA ASP A 27 14.06 1.88 -24.07
C ASP A 27 14.64 2.51 -25.35
N GLN A 28 13.85 3.33 -26.04
CA GLN A 28 14.26 4.03 -27.27
C GLN A 28 14.89 5.40 -27.02
N ALA A 29 14.80 5.91 -25.82
CA ALA A 29 15.31 7.21 -25.40
C ALA A 29 15.75 7.17 -23.92
N PRO A 30 16.84 6.44 -23.63
CA PRO A 30 17.28 6.15 -22.25
C PRO A 30 17.70 7.40 -21.47
N GLU A 31 17.91 8.52 -22.13
CA GLU A 31 18.17 9.83 -21.52
C GLU A 31 16.95 10.43 -20.82
N TYR A 32 15.74 9.98 -21.16
CA TYR A 32 14.51 10.44 -20.54
C TYR A 32 14.05 9.51 -19.41
N HIS A 33 13.61 10.11 -18.33
CA HIS A 33 12.98 9.39 -17.23
C HIS A 33 11.79 10.17 -16.68
N TYR A 34 10.86 9.43 -16.14
CA TYR A 34 9.75 9.96 -15.38
C TYR A 34 9.57 9.13 -14.10
N SER A 35 9.64 9.76 -12.97
CA SER A 35 9.42 9.14 -11.66
C SER A 35 8.37 9.91 -10.90
N ARG A 36 7.43 9.20 -10.31
CA ARG A 36 6.39 9.77 -9.48
C ARG A 36 6.32 9.07 -8.16
N THR A 37 6.34 9.85 -7.09
CA THR A 37 6.21 9.38 -5.72
C THR A 37 4.98 10.04 -5.09
N ILE A 38 4.14 9.24 -4.46
CA ILE A 38 2.93 9.68 -3.79
C ILE A 38 3.02 9.26 -2.33
N ASN A 39 2.82 10.20 -1.44
CA ASN A 39 2.78 9.98 -0.02
C ASN A 39 1.32 9.78 0.42
N TYR A 40 1.07 8.68 1.15
CA TYR A 40 -0.24 8.32 1.66
C TYR A 40 -0.23 8.20 3.19
N ILE A 41 -1.35 8.56 3.80
CA ILE A 41 -1.75 7.98 5.09
C ILE A 41 -2.72 6.83 4.80
N GLU A 42 -2.42 5.66 5.36
CA GLU A 42 -3.26 4.47 5.24
C GLU A 42 -3.75 4.05 6.62
N ILE A 43 -5.05 3.79 6.72
CA ILE A 43 -5.72 3.36 7.95
C ILE A 43 -6.38 2.00 7.68
N PRO A 44 -5.68 0.89 7.93
CA PRO A 44 -6.26 -0.44 7.87
C PRO A 44 -6.99 -0.77 9.16
N PHE A 45 -8.15 -1.43 9.01
CA PHE A 45 -8.93 -2.05 10.07
C PHE A 45 -8.94 -3.55 9.87
N LEU A 46 -8.22 -4.29 10.71
CA LEU A 46 -7.88 -5.68 10.46
C LEU A 46 -8.49 -6.61 11.50
N THR A 47 -9.01 -7.72 11.03
CA THR A 47 -9.22 -8.91 11.85
C THR A 47 -7.88 -9.62 12.00
N HIS A 48 -7.46 -9.90 13.23
CA HIS A 48 -6.21 -10.56 13.58
C HIS A 48 -6.51 -11.95 14.11
N ILE A 49 -6.18 -12.97 13.31
CA ILE A 49 -6.34 -14.38 13.68
C ILE A 49 -4.96 -14.92 14.01
N TYR A 50 -4.78 -15.53 15.18
CA TYR A 50 -3.49 -16.04 15.60
C TYR A 50 -3.57 -17.44 16.20
N PHE A 51 -2.48 -18.19 16.09
CA PHE A 51 -2.34 -19.55 16.57
C PHE A 51 -0.90 -19.79 17.02
N GLY A 52 -0.70 -20.74 17.91
CA GLY A 52 0.62 -21.12 18.41
C GLY A 52 0.75 -21.00 19.92
N SER A 53 1.99 -20.91 20.39
CA SER A 53 2.32 -20.89 21.81
C SER A 53 2.30 -19.45 22.39
N ASN A 54 2.45 -19.38 23.73
CA ASN A 54 2.54 -18.06 24.40
C ASN A 54 3.77 -17.25 23.99
N ARG A 55 4.81 -17.87 23.46
CA ARG A 55 6.07 -17.22 23.10
C ARG A 55 6.19 -16.98 21.60
N PHE A 56 5.69 -17.90 20.80
CA PHE A 56 5.77 -17.83 19.34
C PHE A 56 4.39 -18.10 18.72
N ARG A 57 3.93 -17.20 17.89
CA ARG A 57 2.61 -17.29 17.21
C ARG A 57 2.75 -17.02 15.74
N GLY A 58 2.03 -17.82 14.94
CA GLY A 58 1.67 -17.45 13.59
C GLY A 58 0.39 -16.63 13.63
N PHE A 59 0.24 -15.71 12.70
CA PHE A 59 -1.00 -14.94 12.57
C PHE A 59 -1.33 -14.66 11.11
N PHE A 60 -2.59 -14.33 10.89
CA PHE A 60 -3.11 -13.83 9.63
C PHE A 60 -3.98 -12.60 9.89
N ASN A 61 -3.67 -11.52 9.19
CA ASN A 61 -4.45 -10.28 9.22
C ASN A 61 -5.25 -10.15 7.94
N LEU A 62 -6.49 -9.67 8.03
CA LEU A 62 -7.32 -9.38 6.87
C LEU A 62 -8.33 -8.28 7.22
N GLY A 63 -8.53 -7.33 6.33
CA GLY A 63 -9.55 -6.32 6.50
C GLY A 63 -9.52 -5.19 5.48
N PRO A 64 -10.48 -4.26 5.60
CA PRO A 64 -10.51 -3.06 4.77
C PRO A 64 -9.39 -2.09 5.14
N ARG A 65 -8.97 -1.32 4.15
CA ARG A 65 -8.06 -0.19 4.32
C ARG A 65 -8.63 1.07 3.67
N LEU A 66 -8.36 2.21 4.29
CA LEU A 66 -8.65 3.54 3.75
C LEU A 66 -7.32 4.25 3.54
N GLY A 67 -7.11 4.84 2.38
CA GLY A 67 -5.91 5.57 2.01
C GLY A 67 -6.22 7.02 1.62
N PHE A 68 -5.39 7.94 2.07
CA PHE A 68 -5.48 9.35 1.73
C PHE A 68 -4.15 9.84 1.18
N ALA A 69 -4.13 10.26 -0.09
CA ALA A 69 -2.97 10.89 -0.69
C ALA A 69 -2.75 12.28 -0.08
N LEU A 70 -1.58 12.49 0.51
CA LEU A 70 -1.19 13.75 1.14
C LEU A 70 -0.48 14.67 0.15
N SER A 71 0.49 14.11 -0.55
CA SER A 71 1.31 14.85 -1.50
C SER A 71 1.80 13.96 -2.61
N GLU A 72 2.10 14.56 -3.74
CA GLU A 72 2.76 13.92 -4.86
C GLU A 72 4.02 14.71 -5.21
N THR A 73 5.06 13.99 -5.60
CA THR A 73 6.30 14.54 -6.11
C THR A 73 6.60 13.88 -7.45
N THR A 74 6.82 14.68 -8.46
CA THR A 74 7.20 14.22 -9.79
C THR A 74 8.62 14.67 -10.07
N ASP A 75 9.45 13.74 -10.51
CA ASP A 75 10.79 13.99 -11.04
C ASP A 75 10.85 13.51 -12.48
N SER A 76 11.02 14.45 -13.41
CA SER A 76 11.05 14.14 -14.83
C SER A 76 11.98 15.11 -15.56
N ASN A 77 12.62 14.61 -16.60
CA ASN A 77 13.41 15.42 -17.53
C ASN A 77 12.78 15.50 -18.94
N LEU A 78 11.48 15.23 -19.04
CA LEU A 78 10.77 15.18 -20.32
C LEU A 78 10.67 16.55 -21.00
N ASN A 79 10.67 17.65 -20.26
CA ASN A 79 10.57 19.03 -20.76
C ASN A 79 9.46 19.23 -21.83
N GLY A 80 8.31 18.54 -21.68
CA GLY A 80 7.23 18.55 -22.64
C GLY A 80 7.43 17.64 -23.86
N THR A 81 8.50 16.87 -23.91
CA THR A 81 8.78 15.89 -24.96
C THR A 81 8.06 14.58 -24.64
N ASN A 82 7.34 14.01 -25.60
CA ASN A 82 6.80 12.65 -25.47
C ASN A 82 7.78 11.65 -26.11
N PRO A 83 8.58 10.91 -25.31
CA PRO A 83 9.55 9.97 -25.85
C PRO A 83 8.92 8.68 -26.42
N SER A 84 7.60 8.53 -26.28
CA SER A 84 6.85 7.39 -26.85
C SER A 84 5.63 7.87 -27.61
N PRO A 85 5.78 8.57 -28.75
CA PRO A 85 4.65 9.16 -29.48
C PRO A 85 3.65 8.13 -30.04
N ASN A 86 4.07 6.87 -30.15
CA ASN A 86 3.23 5.76 -30.62
C ASN A 86 2.44 5.05 -29.51
N ARG A 87 2.58 5.48 -28.26
CA ARG A 87 1.78 5.01 -27.13
C ARG A 87 0.84 6.12 -26.69
N PRO A 88 -0.43 6.11 -27.12
CA PRO A 88 -1.42 7.12 -26.73
C PRO A 88 -1.75 7.08 -25.23
N ASP A 89 -1.22 6.11 -24.50
CA ASP A 89 -1.60 5.72 -23.15
C ASP A 89 -0.59 6.18 -22.10
N THR A 90 0.19 7.22 -22.39
CA THR A 90 1.16 7.76 -21.44
C THR A 90 0.44 8.49 -20.30
N GLN A 91 0.58 7.96 -19.10
CA GLN A 91 -0.02 8.52 -17.87
C GLN A 91 0.90 9.53 -17.17
N HIS A 92 2.01 9.90 -17.78
CA HIS A 92 2.88 10.95 -17.25
C HIS A 92 2.16 12.30 -17.35
N GLU A 93 2.39 13.15 -16.36
CA GLU A 93 1.81 14.49 -16.23
C GLU A 93 0.32 14.58 -15.88
N LEU A 94 -0.42 13.46 -15.77
CA LEU A 94 -1.79 13.52 -15.27
C LEU A 94 -1.81 13.69 -13.74
N PRO A 95 -2.47 14.74 -13.22
CA PRO A 95 -2.59 14.90 -11.76
C PRO A 95 -3.45 13.80 -11.16
N ILE A 96 -3.17 13.44 -9.91
CA ILE A 96 -4.03 12.51 -9.17
C ILE A 96 -5.39 13.17 -8.97
N GLN A 97 -6.41 12.62 -9.62
CA GLN A 97 -7.77 13.16 -9.56
C GLN A 97 -8.50 12.75 -8.29
N LYS A 98 -8.16 11.59 -7.73
CA LYS A 98 -8.78 11.06 -6.51
C LYS A 98 -7.73 10.87 -5.42
N LYS A 99 -7.84 11.70 -4.38
CA LYS A 99 -6.96 11.63 -3.20
C LYS A 99 -7.34 10.53 -2.22
N PHE A 100 -8.55 9.98 -2.36
CA PHE A 100 -9.08 8.93 -1.51
C PHE A 100 -9.00 7.59 -2.21
N ASP A 101 -8.40 6.62 -1.54
CA ASP A 101 -8.28 5.22 -1.95
C ASP A 101 -8.87 4.32 -0.88
N TRP A 102 -9.54 3.26 -1.29
CA TRP A 102 -10.03 2.23 -0.40
C TRP A 102 -9.83 0.85 -1.01
N GLY A 103 -9.70 -0.14 -0.15
CA GLY A 103 -9.43 -1.47 -0.62
C GLY A 103 -9.38 -2.49 0.50
N LEU A 104 -8.79 -3.62 0.20
CA LEU A 104 -8.55 -4.70 1.14
C LEU A 104 -7.05 -4.87 1.34
N CYS A 105 -6.67 -5.25 2.54
CA CYS A 105 -5.31 -5.64 2.82
C CYS A 105 -5.27 -6.82 3.78
N GLY A 106 -4.20 -7.59 3.73
CA GLY A 106 -4.01 -8.70 4.64
C GLY A 106 -2.80 -9.53 4.30
N GLY A 107 -2.47 -10.46 5.17
CA GLY A 107 -1.36 -11.37 4.94
C GLY A 107 -0.95 -12.14 6.18
N PRO A 108 -0.10 -13.15 5.99
CA PRO A 108 0.46 -13.95 7.08
C PRO A 108 1.61 -13.24 7.79
N GLY A 109 1.82 -13.60 9.04
CA GLY A 109 2.95 -13.14 9.82
C GLY A 109 3.30 -14.07 10.97
N ILE A 110 4.39 -13.73 11.62
CA ILE A 110 4.88 -14.38 12.83
C ILE A 110 5.07 -13.35 13.93
N GLU A 111 4.77 -13.74 15.15
CA GLU A 111 4.91 -12.91 16.35
C GLU A 111 5.79 -13.63 17.37
N LEU A 112 6.83 -12.94 17.83
CA LEU A 112 7.67 -13.34 18.95
C LEU A 112 7.35 -12.46 20.15
N ARG A 113 6.83 -13.07 21.21
CA ARG A 113 6.49 -12.40 22.47
C ARG A 113 7.62 -12.53 23.45
N THR A 114 8.06 -11.39 23.94
CA THR A 114 9.14 -11.28 24.94
C THR A 114 8.66 -10.52 26.17
N ALA A 115 9.46 -10.51 27.23
CA ALA A 115 9.14 -9.76 28.45
C ALA A 115 9.08 -8.24 28.22
N ILE A 116 9.75 -7.73 27.20
CA ILE A 116 9.82 -6.31 26.88
C ILE A 116 8.80 -5.86 25.82
N GLY A 117 8.16 -6.80 25.12
CA GLY A 117 7.19 -6.50 24.06
C GLY A 117 7.08 -7.61 23.03
N CYS A 118 6.35 -7.34 21.95
CA CYS A 118 6.14 -8.29 20.88
C CYS A 118 6.76 -7.81 19.57
N PHE A 119 7.55 -8.65 18.95
CA PHE A 119 8.11 -8.41 17.61
C PHE A 119 7.30 -9.18 16.59
N LEU A 120 6.86 -8.50 15.54
CA LEU A 120 6.05 -9.08 14.47
C LEU A 120 6.75 -8.88 13.14
N LEU A 121 6.77 -9.93 12.34
CA LEU A 121 7.15 -9.88 10.93
C LEU A 121 5.93 -10.32 10.10
N GLU A 122 5.47 -9.47 9.20
CA GLU A 122 4.26 -9.68 8.40
C GLU A 122 4.56 -9.44 6.93
N GLY A 123 4.14 -10.37 6.06
CA GLY A 123 4.02 -10.14 4.63
C GLY A 123 2.59 -9.70 4.32
N ARG A 124 2.42 -8.47 3.82
CA ARG A 124 1.10 -7.89 3.57
C ARG A 124 0.87 -7.63 2.10
N PHE A 125 -0.25 -8.08 1.61
CA PHE A 125 -0.79 -7.77 0.29
C PHE A 125 -1.84 -6.67 0.42
N ASN A 126 -1.73 -5.62 -0.38
CA ASN A 126 -2.67 -4.51 -0.44
C ASN A 126 -3.32 -4.51 -1.83
N LEU A 127 -4.65 -4.58 -1.86
CA LEU A 127 -5.46 -4.51 -3.06
C LEU A 127 -6.32 -3.25 -3.01
N SER A 128 -6.05 -2.30 -3.88
CA SER A 128 -6.89 -1.14 -4.09
C SER A 128 -8.13 -1.52 -4.88
N LEU A 129 -9.30 -1.11 -4.42
CA LEU A 129 -10.59 -1.30 -5.12
C LEU A 129 -11.07 0.00 -5.77
N SER A 130 -10.47 1.12 -5.44
CA SER A 130 -10.72 2.41 -6.07
C SER A 130 -9.83 2.61 -7.29
N ASN A 131 -10.32 3.40 -8.25
CA ASN A 131 -9.50 3.88 -9.36
C ASN A 131 -8.85 5.20 -8.97
N ILE A 132 -7.54 5.32 -9.22
CA ILE A 132 -6.76 6.54 -8.98
C ILE A 132 -7.12 7.62 -10.00
N TYR A 133 -7.53 7.22 -11.18
CA TYR A 133 -7.96 8.10 -12.28
C TYR A 133 -9.47 7.99 -12.54
N ASN A 134 -10.08 9.08 -13.01
CA ASN A 134 -11.43 9.03 -13.55
C ASN A 134 -11.36 8.37 -14.93
N SER A 135 -11.85 7.14 -15.03
CA SER A 135 -12.00 6.46 -16.33
C SER A 135 -13.42 6.63 -16.86
N HIS A 136 -13.56 7.05 -18.11
CA HIS A 136 -14.82 7.06 -18.84
C HIS A 136 -14.98 5.74 -19.62
N LYS A 137 -16.24 5.35 -19.88
CA LYS A 137 -16.53 4.19 -20.75
C LYS A 137 -15.98 4.47 -22.15
N GLY A 138 -14.84 3.91 -22.50
CA GLY A 138 -14.16 4.13 -23.77
C GLY A 138 -12.66 4.36 -23.64
N ASP A 139 -12.16 4.60 -22.42
CA ASP A 139 -10.72 4.71 -22.21
C ASP A 139 -10.06 3.33 -22.26
N THR A 140 -8.91 3.26 -22.91
CA THR A 140 -8.09 2.03 -23.06
C THR A 140 -7.70 1.43 -21.71
N PHE A 141 -7.68 2.25 -20.64
CA PHE A 141 -7.46 1.86 -19.25
C PHE A 141 -8.74 1.95 -18.43
N SER A 142 -9.50 0.87 -18.40
CA SER A 142 -10.76 0.83 -17.63
C SER A 142 -10.58 0.71 -16.11
N LYS A 143 -9.41 0.29 -15.62
CA LYS A 143 -9.09 0.14 -14.19
C LYS A 143 -7.60 0.30 -13.93
N SER A 144 -7.24 1.26 -13.12
CA SER A 144 -5.89 1.40 -12.53
C SER A 144 -5.99 1.16 -11.02
N ALA A 145 -5.90 -0.11 -10.61
CA ALA A 145 -5.91 -0.51 -9.21
C ALA A 145 -4.49 -0.85 -8.75
N ASN A 146 -4.05 -0.24 -7.67
CA ASN A 146 -2.74 -0.55 -7.09
C ASN A 146 -2.78 -1.89 -6.37
N GLN A 147 -1.80 -2.73 -6.69
CA GLN A 147 -1.50 -3.96 -5.97
C GLN A 147 -0.08 -3.87 -5.45
N VAL A 148 0.08 -3.96 -4.13
CA VAL A 148 1.38 -3.80 -3.49
C VAL A 148 1.60 -4.93 -2.48
N ILE A 149 2.77 -5.55 -2.54
CA ILE A 149 3.24 -6.48 -1.51
C ILE A 149 4.27 -5.76 -0.67
N THR A 150 4.09 -5.78 0.65
CA THR A 150 4.99 -5.16 1.63
C THR A 150 5.45 -6.18 2.66
N ALA A 151 6.70 -6.06 3.09
CA ALA A 151 7.19 -6.71 4.30
C ALA A 151 7.18 -5.69 5.44
N LYS A 152 6.57 -6.04 6.57
CA LYS A 152 6.38 -5.15 7.71
C LYS A 152 7.02 -5.74 8.96
N LEU A 153 7.88 -4.98 9.59
CA LEU A 153 8.42 -5.27 10.93
C LEU A 153 7.74 -4.33 11.93
N THR A 154 7.16 -4.90 12.98
CA THR A 154 6.42 -4.14 13.99
C THR A 154 6.89 -4.52 15.38
N TYR A 155 7.04 -3.54 16.24
CA TYR A 155 7.25 -3.72 17.66
C TYR A 155 6.03 -3.21 18.43
N LEU A 156 5.39 -4.08 19.21
CA LEU A 156 4.26 -3.73 20.07
C LEU A 156 4.70 -3.63 21.53
N ILE A 157 4.43 -2.48 22.13
CA ILE A 157 4.63 -2.25 23.54
C ILE A 157 3.33 -2.65 24.26
N PRO A 158 3.39 -3.56 25.28
CA PRO A 158 2.22 -3.89 26.06
C PRO A 158 1.78 -2.66 26.88
N LEU A 159 0.56 -2.21 26.67
CA LEU A 159 -0.08 -1.23 27.54
C LEU A 159 -0.66 -1.99 28.73
N LYS A 160 -0.28 -1.58 29.94
CA LYS A 160 -0.87 -2.10 31.20
C LYS A 160 -2.24 -1.53 31.42
#